data_76a94f0a79b37ce365c9bbc60d71df4b
#
_entry.id   76a94f0a79b37ce365c9bbc60d71df4b
#
_cell.length_a   1.000
_cell.length_b   1.000
_cell.length_c   1.000
_cell.angle_alpha   90.00
_cell.angle_beta   90.00
_cell.angle_gamma   90.00
#
_symmetry.space_group_name_H-M   'P 1'
#
loop_
_entity.id
_entity.type
_entity.pdbx_description
1 polymer ?
#
loop_
_entity_poly.entity_id
_entity_poly.type
_entity_poly.pdbx_seq_one_letter_code
_entity_poly.pdbx_strand_id
1 'polypeptide(L)'
;MARRRRGTQDSTGVTAQSATPALSPFPLAQRVDEPLLFWLIVGFFFCAAAGAVLLHFSANPSGNPMPLDRAVFASINAITLTGFELAPTAMRDFQPAGQMVVFALTLAGTLFALMAGTSLVSSLLGLGHSRRQIITFAIAVTGVMTALGSGFLMLRGQSVFPTVFSAAAAFGNSGANIQGPWGLMDPQLHIVLLPLAALGAMGMPLLMEFWAMLVGTSRLSEYGRRVLRLSAIAYLAGLAGLLILQAGSMESAKEAMASSSALSLDSRSLGLMFSPLPWTRAGQWFVLVLMLFGGAPAGTGGGMRLTTLGILLDGTRKLLRGQTPPGELGFALYWTGMFLAMAFLTMLMLLASEPRLPGDRVAFLAASAIGNVGLSHDPISMTGVSLHIASMAMLAGRLAPMGFAWWLARKGGSWETPIC
;
A
#
# COMPACT_ATOMS: atom_id res chain seq x y z
N MET A 1 37.50 77.88 46.92
CA MET A 1 36.04 77.71 47.07
C MET A 1 35.58 76.61 46.16
N ALA A 2 35.14 75.47 46.71
CA ALA A 2 34.79 74.27 46.02
C ALA A 2 33.30 74.24 45.65
N ARG A 3 32.96 73.77 44.48
CA ARG A 3 31.60 73.33 44.18
C ARG A 3 31.63 72.00 43.45
N ARG A 4 31.29 70.91 44.19
CA ARG A 4 30.95 69.58 43.71
C ARG A 4 29.72 69.66 42.83
N ARG A 5 29.78 69.04 41.64
CA ARG A 5 28.59 68.58 40.91
C ARG A 5 28.57 67.07 40.91
N ARG A 6 27.51 66.52 41.48
CA ARG A 6 27.14 65.08 41.44
C ARG A 6 26.66 64.72 40.04
N GLY A 7 27.28 63.75 39.43
CA GLY A 7 26.73 63.09 38.25
C GLY A 7 25.77 61.97 38.68
N THR A 8 24.59 62.07 38.19
CA THR A 8 23.57 60.99 38.28
C THR A 8 23.92 59.87 37.29
N GLN A 9 24.18 58.67 37.83
CA GLN A 9 24.27 57.46 37.05
C GLN A 9 22.86 56.98 36.73
N ASP A 10 22.46 57.04 35.46
CA ASP A 10 21.33 56.31 34.94
C ASP A 10 21.77 54.91 34.61
N SER A 11 21.35 53.97 35.46
CA SER A 11 21.47 52.52 35.26
C SER A 11 20.25 52.00 34.53
N THR A 12 20.25 52.03 33.22
CA THR A 12 19.34 51.21 32.42
C THR A 12 20.02 49.90 32.07
N GLY A 13 19.97 48.96 33.00
CA GLY A 13 20.33 47.58 32.77
C GLY A 13 19.28 46.93 31.89
N VAL A 14 19.49 46.94 30.58
CA VAL A 14 18.77 46.04 29.66
C VAL A 14 19.39 44.65 29.84
N THR A 15 18.77 43.85 30.69
CA THR A 15 19.02 42.41 30.72
C THR A 15 18.61 41.84 29.35
N ALA A 16 19.60 41.58 28.51
CA ALA A 16 19.41 40.70 27.35
C ALA A 16 18.95 39.34 27.85
N GLN A 17 17.63 39.13 27.85
CA GLN A 17 17.09 37.77 27.91
C GLN A 17 17.69 37.01 26.74
N SER A 18 18.61 36.10 27.04
CA SER A 18 19.06 35.06 26.12
C SER A 18 17.81 34.27 25.73
N ALA A 19 17.29 34.60 24.55
CA ALA A 19 16.28 33.77 23.91
C ALA A 19 16.88 32.34 23.74
N THR A 20 16.56 31.47 24.66
CA THR A 20 16.75 30.01 24.45
C THR A 20 16.13 29.70 23.10
N PRO A 21 16.89 29.17 22.14
CA PRO A 21 16.31 28.79 20.88
C PRO A 21 15.20 27.79 21.21
N ALA A 22 13.97 28.11 20.82
CA ALA A 22 12.84 27.18 20.91
C ALA A 22 13.29 25.91 20.19
N LEU A 23 13.50 24.84 20.96
CA LEU A 23 13.75 23.50 20.42
C LEU A 23 12.59 23.24 19.46
N SER A 24 12.89 23.17 18.17
CA SER A 24 11.90 22.73 17.18
C SER A 24 11.37 21.35 17.69
N PRO A 25 10.07 21.16 17.79
CA PRO A 25 9.51 19.94 18.36
C PRO A 25 9.78 18.67 17.52
N PHE A 26 10.52 18.81 16.43
CA PHE A 26 10.86 17.69 15.54
C PHE A 26 12.38 17.58 15.40
N PRO A 27 12.95 16.38 15.58
CA PRO A 27 14.33 16.10 15.25
C PRO A 27 14.57 16.42 13.76
N LEU A 28 15.73 17.02 13.46
CA LEU A 28 16.19 17.31 12.10
C LEU A 28 15.95 16.08 11.21
N ALA A 29 15.27 16.25 10.07
CA ALA A 29 15.03 15.19 9.11
C ALA A 29 16.34 14.42 8.85
N GLN A 30 16.32 13.13 9.14
CA GLN A 30 17.50 12.28 8.92
C GLN A 30 17.68 12.08 7.42
N ARG A 31 18.95 12.06 6.98
CA ARG A 31 19.24 11.76 5.56
C ARG A 31 18.74 10.38 5.20
N VAL A 32 18.11 10.26 4.03
CA VAL A 32 17.69 8.96 3.48
C VAL A 32 18.90 8.04 3.39
N ASP A 33 18.76 6.77 3.77
CA ASP A 33 19.77 5.74 3.53
C ASP A 33 19.77 5.38 2.03
N GLU A 34 20.42 6.25 1.22
CA GLU A 34 20.48 6.10 -0.22
C GLU A 34 21.11 4.76 -0.66
N PRO A 35 22.18 4.26 -0.02
CA PRO A 35 22.71 2.94 -0.35
C PRO A 35 21.71 1.80 -0.13
N LEU A 36 20.95 1.83 0.96
CA LEU A 36 19.92 0.82 1.20
C LEU A 36 18.83 0.87 0.11
N LEU A 37 18.32 2.06 -0.18
CA LEU A 37 17.26 2.25 -1.17
C LEU A 37 17.73 1.82 -2.57
N PHE A 38 18.97 2.17 -2.95
CA PHE A 38 19.55 1.77 -4.23
C PHE A 38 19.59 0.24 -4.37
N TRP A 39 20.12 -0.48 -3.37
CA TRP A 39 20.22 -1.93 -3.44
C TRP A 39 18.85 -2.62 -3.38
N LEU A 40 17.88 -2.04 -2.68
CA LEU A 40 16.51 -2.54 -2.70
C LEU A 40 15.86 -2.39 -4.08
N ILE A 41 16.05 -1.26 -4.77
CA ILE A 41 15.54 -1.04 -6.13
C ILE A 41 16.22 -2.00 -7.13
N VAL A 42 17.55 -2.13 -7.07
CA VAL A 42 18.30 -3.05 -7.93
C VAL A 42 17.83 -4.49 -7.71
N GLY A 43 17.70 -4.91 -6.44
CA GLY A 43 17.19 -6.24 -6.08
C GLY A 43 15.77 -6.48 -6.57
N PHE A 44 14.88 -5.47 -6.47
CA PHE A 44 13.52 -5.56 -6.96
C PHE A 44 13.46 -5.84 -8.47
N PHE A 45 14.20 -5.08 -9.29
CA PHE A 45 14.23 -5.29 -10.73
C PHE A 45 14.94 -6.59 -11.12
N PHE A 46 15.99 -6.96 -10.39
CA PHE A 46 16.67 -8.25 -10.59
C PHE A 46 15.71 -9.42 -10.31
N CYS A 47 14.99 -9.41 -9.20
CA CYS A 47 13.99 -10.43 -8.88
C CYS A 47 12.86 -10.46 -9.92
N ALA A 48 12.38 -9.31 -10.39
CA ALA A 48 11.38 -9.24 -11.44
C ALA A 48 11.86 -9.88 -12.74
N ALA A 49 13.08 -9.57 -13.18
CA ALA A 49 13.66 -10.13 -14.39
C ALA A 49 13.93 -11.65 -14.26
N ALA A 50 14.55 -12.07 -13.15
CA ALA A 50 14.79 -13.49 -12.86
C ALA A 50 13.49 -14.28 -12.77
N GLY A 51 12.48 -13.70 -12.09
CA GLY A 51 11.16 -14.29 -11.98
C GLY A 51 10.47 -14.48 -13.34
N ALA A 52 10.57 -13.51 -14.24
CA ALA A 52 10.02 -13.63 -15.59
C ALA A 52 10.69 -14.77 -16.37
N VAL A 53 12.02 -14.90 -16.31
CA VAL A 53 12.74 -16.00 -16.94
C VAL A 53 12.34 -17.35 -16.34
N LEU A 54 12.28 -17.46 -15.02
CA LEU A 54 11.91 -18.71 -14.35
C LEU A 54 10.46 -19.09 -14.67
N LEU A 55 9.52 -18.16 -14.67
CA LEU A 55 8.10 -18.43 -15.00
C LEU A 55 7.95 -18.84 -16.48
N HIS A 56 8.73 -18.27 -17.39
CA HIS A 56 8.72 -18.68 -18.79
C HIS A 56 8.94 -20.19 -18.95
N PHE A 57 9.86 -20.77 -18.17
CA PHE A 57 10.21 -22.20 -18.27
C PHE A 57 9.42 -23.11 -17.32
N SER A 58 8.88 -22.58 -16.20
CA SER A 58 8.36 -23.43 -15.11
C SER A 58 6.88 -23.24 -14.79
N ALA A 59 6.17 -22.29 -15.41
CA ALA A 59 4.80 -22.02 -15.00
C ALA A 59 3.76 -22.85 -15.71
N ASN A 60 3.96 -23.18 -16.99
CA ASN A 60 2.91 -23.75 -17.81
C ASN A 60 2.66 -25.25 -17.50
N PRO A 61 1.40 -25.66 -17.18
CA PRO A 61 1.06 -27.06 -16.90
C PRO A 61 1.34 -28.03 -18.04
N SER A 62 1.27 -27.56 -19.28
CA SER A 62 1.55 -28.37 -20.47
C SER A 62 3.03 -28.73 -20.68
N GLY A 63 3.93 -28.19 -19.85
CA GLY A 63 5.39 -28.35 -20.01
C GLY A 63 6.01 -27.48 -21.12
N ASN A 64 5.21 -26.80 -21.93
CA ASN A 64 5.70 -25.85 -22.92
C ASN A 64 6.06 -24.51 -22.24
N PRO A 65 7.03 -23.75 -22.76
CA PRO A 65 7.33 -22.43 -22.23
C PRO A 65 6.11 -21.51 -22.26
N MET A 66 5.87 -20.77 -21.16
CA MET A 66 4.84 -19.72 -21.13
C MET A 66 5.28 -18.59 -22.08
N PRO A 67 4.39 -17.95 -22.85
CA PRO A 67 4.71 -16.77 -23.63
C PRO A 67 5.43 -15.72 -22.79
N LEU A 68 6.50 -15.11 -23.33
CA LEU A 68 7.38 -14.24 -22.55
C LEU A 68 6.65 -12.99 -22.02
N ASP A 69 5.73 -12.41 -22.79
CA ASP A 69 4.90 -11.28 -22.38
C ASP A 69 4.05 -11.62 -21.14
N ARG A 70 3.51 -12.85 -21.08
CA ARG A 70 2.75 -13.37 -19.93
C ARG A 70 3.65 -13.66 -18.74
N ALA A 71 4.83 -14.21 -18.96
CA ALA A 71 5.80 -14.49 -17.90
C ALA A 71 6.30 -13.17 -17.25
N VAL A 72 6.58 -12.14 -18.07
CA VAL A 72 6.93 -10.80 -17.60
C VAL A 72 5.78 -10.18 -16.81
N PHE A 73 4.55 -10.24 -17.35
CA PHE A 73 3.37 -9.74 -16.63
C PHE A 73 3.17 -10.47 -15.29
N ALA A 74 3.22 -11.81 -15.27
CA ALA A 74 3.06 -12.61 -14.06
C ALA A 74 4.12 -12.28 -13.00
N SER A 75 5.37 -12.09 -13.42
CA SER A 75 6.46 -11.70 -12.53
C SER A 75 6.26 -10.31 -11.93
N ILE A 76 5.94 -9.31 -12.76
CA ILE A 76 5.65 -7.94 -12.30
C ILE A 76 4.42 -7.93 -11.40
N ASN A 77 3.36 -8.63 -11.78
CA ASN A 77 2.14 -8.79 -11.02
C ASN A 77 2.39 -9.34 -9.60
N ALA A 78 3.23 -10.35 -9.47
CA ALA A 78 3.59 -10.94 -8.18
C ALA A 78 4.48 -10.01 -7.33
N ILE A 79 5.55 -9.45 -7.91
CA ILE A 79 6.52 -8.64 -7.14
C ILE A 79 5.99 -7.25 -6.78
N THR A 80 5.07 -6.67 -7.59
CA THR A 80 4.39 -5.43 -7.25
C THR A 80 3.26 -5.62 -6.25
N LEU A 81 2.98 -6.88 -5.85
CA LEU A 81 1.90 -7.25 -4.95
C LEU A 81 0.52 -6.85 -5.49
N THR A 82 0.31 -6.95 -6.79
CA THR A 82 -0.98 -6.61 -7.41
C THR A 82 -1.92 -7.82 -7.39
N GLY A 83 -1.51 -8.97 -7.96
CA GLY A 83 -2.24 -10.22 -7.81
C GLY A 83 -3.37 -10.46 -8.81
N PHE A 84 -3.38 -9.83 -9.98
CA PHE A 84 -4.35 -10.14 -11.03
C PHE A 84 -4.38 -11.63 -11.37
N GLU A 85 -5.57 -12.18 -11.52
CA GLU A 85 -5.74 -13.53 -12.05
C GLU A 85 -5.50 -13.55 -13.56
N LEU A 86 -4.73 -14.52 -14.02
CA LEU A 86 -4.35 -14.70 -15.44
C LEU A 86 -5.28 -15.70 -16.12
N ALA A 87 -5.56 -15.49 -17.40
CA ALA A 87 -6.21 -16.44 -18.30
C ALA A 87 -5.35 -16.65 -19.55
N PRO A 88 -5.34 -17.83 -20.16
CA PRO A 88 -6.13 -19.02 -19.83
C PRO A 88 -5.57 -19.83 -18.63
N THR A 89 -4.34 -19.57 -18.19
CA THR A 89 -3.70 -20.35 -17.12
C THR A 89 -3.67 -19.51 -15.85
N ALA A 90 -4.50 -19.84 -14.88
CA ALA A 90 -4.51 -19.19 -13.56
C ALA A 90 -3.27 -19.60 -12.74
N MET A 91 -2.88 -18.81 -11.75
CA MET A 91 -1.72 -19.13 -10.89
C MET A 91 -1.87 -20.46 -10.15
N ARG A 92 -3.11 -20.86 -9.81
CA ARG A 92 -3.42 -22.16 -9.21
C ARG A 92 -3.08 -23.34 -10.11
N ASP A 93 -3.12 -23.14 -11.43
CA ASP A 93 -2.87 -24.17 -12.43
C ASP A 93 -1.38 -24.21 -12.84
N PHE A 94 -0.54 -23.32 -12.31
CA PHE A 94 0.89 -23.35 -12.56
C PHE A 94 1.51 -24.65 -11.99
N GLN A 95 2.57 -25.13 -12.63
CA GLN A 95 3.39 -26.19 -12.05
C GLN A 95 3.90 -25.78 -10.66
N PRO A 96 4.17 -26.72 -9.75
CA PRO A 96 4.67 -26.41 -8.40
C PRO A 96 5.89 -25.49 -8.39
N ALA A 97 6.81 -25.64 -9.36
CA ALA A 97 7.95 -24.77 -9.51
C ALA A 97 7.55 -23.32 -9.84
N GLY A 98 6.58 -23.12 -10.73
CA GLY A 98 6.04 -21.80 -11.06
C GLY A 98 5.32 -21.17 -9.87
N GLN A 99 4.55 -21.94 -9.10
CA GLN A 99 3.91 -21.46 -7.85
C GLN A 99 4.95 -21.02 -6.82
N MET A 100 6.07 -21.76 -6.68
CA MET A 100 7.19 -21.37 -5.81
C MET A 100 7.86 -20.07 -6.25
N VAL A 101 8.00 -19.83 -7.56
CA VAL A 101 8.53 -18.58 -8.09
C VAL A 101 7.59 -17.42 -7.75
N VAL A 102 6.27 -17.56 -7.94
CA VAL A 102 5.29 -16.52 -7.56
C VAL A 102 5.34 -16.24 -6.06
N PHE A 103 5.47 -17.28 -5.23
CA PHE A 103 5.62 -17.14 -3.78
C PHE A 103 6.88 -16.33 -3.41
N ALA A 104 8.03 -16.68 -4.00
CA ALA A 104 9.28 -15.98 -3.76
C ALA A 104 9.21 -14.50 -4.19
N LEU A 105 8.59 -14.21 -5.34
CA LEU A 105 8.37 -12.85 -5.82
C LEU A 105 7.43 -12.07 -4.90
N THR A 106 6.36 -12.68 -4.41
CA THR A 106 5.45 -12.06 -3.43
C THR A 106 6.18 -11.71 -2.13
N LEU A 107 7.02 -12.61 -1.61
CA LEU A 107 7.85 -12.30 -0.44
C LEU A 107 8.86 -11.18 -0.71
N ALA A 108 9.54 -11.22 -1.86
CA ALA A 108 10.48 -10.18 -2.26
C ALA A 108 9.81 -8.81 -2.37
N GLY A 109 8.63 -8.75 -3.00
CA GLY A 109 7.81 -7.53 -3.09
C GLY A 109 7.36 -7.01 -1.73
N THR A 110 6.93 -7.91 -0.83
CA THR A 110 6.54 -7.58 0.55
C THR A 110 7.71 -6.95 1.31
N LEU A 111 8.87 -7.59 1.30
CA LEU A 111 10.07 -7.08 1.96
C LEU A 111 10.53 -5.76 1.34
N PHE A 112 10.51 -5.63 0.01
CA PHE A 112 10.81 -4.38 -0.66
C PHE A 112 9.88 -3.26 -0.21
N ALA A 113 8.56 -3.46 -0.21
CA ALA A 113 7.59 -2.45 0.18
C ALA A 113 7.79 -1.99 1.63
N LEU A 114 7.99 -2.93 2.56
CA LEU A 114 8.21 -2.65 3.97
C LEU A 114 9.55 -1.92 4.22
N MET A 115 10.65 -2.41 3.64
CA MET A 115 11.98 -1.85 3.89
C MET A 115 12.14 -0.47 3.23
N ALA A 116 11.84 -0.36 1.93
CA ALA A 116 11.98 0.90 1.20
C ALA A 116 11.00 1.96 1.73
N GLY A 117 9.75 1.59 1.95
CA GLY A 117 8.75 2.49 2.52
C GLY A 117 9.15 3.00 3.91
N THR A 118 9.61 2.10 4.80
CA THR A 118 10.01 2.50 6.16
C THR A 118 11.26 3.35 6.17
N SER A 119 12.24 3.05 5.30
CA SER A 119 13.45 3.90 5.17
C SER A 119 13.07 5.34 4.80
N LEU A 120 12.17 5.52 3.82
CA LEU A 120 11.69 6.83 3.40
C LEU A 120 10.84 7.53 4.47
N VAL A 121 9.88 6.83 5.07
CA VAL A 121 9.02 7.38 6.13
C VAL A 121 9.83 7.76 7.36
N SER A 122 10.79 6.92 7.77
CA SER A 122 11.66 7.21 8.90
C SER A 122 12.51 8.46 8.67
N SER A 123 13.00 8.68 7.44
CA SER A 123 13.73 9.89 7.07
C SER A 123 12.84 11.13 7.12
N LEU A 124 11.61 11.04 6.60
CA LEU A 124 10.66 12.15 6.56
C LEU A 124 10.14 12.54 7.95
N LEU A 125 9.89 11.55 8.81
CA LEU A 125 9.39 11.74 10.17
C LEU A 125 10.49 11.88 11.24
N GLY A 126 11.75 11.66 10.89
CA GLY A 126 12.87 11.66 11.85
C GLY A 126 12.78 10.56 12.89
N LEU A 127 12.24 9.36 12.56
CA LEU A 127 11.98 8.30 13.54
C LEU A 127 13.24 7.58 14.07
N GLY A 128 14.41 7.85 13.52
CA GLY A 128 15.67 7.32 14.04
C GLY A 128 15.91 5.82 13.86
N HIS A 129 15.14 5.14 13.03
CA HIS A 129 15.31 3.70 12.81
C HIS A 129 16.60 3.40 12.06
N SER A 130 17.45 2.54 12.60
CA SER A 130 18.67 2.08 11.94
C SER A 130 18.35 1.10 10.80
N ARG A 131 19.25 1.06 9.79
CA ARG A 131 19.16 0.10 8.68
C ARG A 131 18.97 -1.34 9.16
N ARG A 132 19.72 -1.76 10.18
CA ARG A 132 19.62 -3.11 10.75
C ARG A 132 18.23 -3.36 11.35
N GLN A 133 17.68 -2.40 12.08
CA GLN A 133 16.33 -2.52 12.65
C GLN A 133 15.27 -2.64 11.54
N ILE A 134 15.35 -1.85 10.48
CA ILE A 134 14.41 -1.92 9.35
C ILE A 134 14.45 -3.32 8.72
N ILE A 135 15.65 -3.83 8.39
CA ILE A 135 15.81 -5.13 7.73
C ILE A 135 15.35 -6.28 8.65
N THR A 136 15.84 -6.31 9.89
CA THR A 136 15.53 -7.43 10.80
C THR A 136 14.05 -7.45 11.16
N PHE A 137 13.44 -6.30 11.40
CA PHE A 137 12.02 -6.22 11.73
C PHE A 137 11.13 -6.59 10.52
N ALA A 138 11.47 -6.16 9.30
CA ALA A 138 10.72 -6.53 8.10
C ALA A 138 10.70 -8.05 7.88
N ILE A 139 11.87 -8.71 8.00
CA ILE A 139 11.96 -10.17 7.88
C ILE A 139 11.20 -10.87 9.01
N ALA A 140 11.40 -10.43 10.27
CA ALA A 140 10.76 -11.04 11.42
C ALA A 140 9.24 -10.90 11.37
N VAL A 141 8.70 -9.69 11.11
CA VAL A 141 7.25 -9.49 11.06
C VAL A 141 6.60 -10.26 9.90
N THR A 142 7.23 -10.29 8.72
CA THR A 142 6.73 -11.07 7.59
C THR A 142 6.70 -12.56 7.93
N GLY A 143 7.79 -13.10 8.52
CA GLY A 143 7.86 -14.50 8.94
C GLY A 143 6.84 -14.85 10.01
N VAL A 144 6.72 -14.04 11.07
CA VAL A 144 5.77 -14.27 12.17
C VAL A 144 4.32 -14.19 11.68
N MET A 145 3.96 -13.18 10.88
CA MET A 145 2.59 -13.04 10.37
C MET A 145 2.22 -14.16 9.41
N THR A 146 3.16 -14.58 8.55
CA THR A 146 2.97 -15.75 7.68
C THR A 146 2.79 -17.04 8.51
N ALA A 147 3.62 -17.27 9.52
CA ALA A 147 3.54 -18.46 10.38
C ALA A 147 2.23 -18.50 11.18
N LEU A 148 1.82 -17.39 11.79
CA LEU A 148 0.55 -17.30 12.52
C LEU A 148 -0.64 -17.52 11.60
N GLY A 149 -0.68 -16.82 10.45
CA GLY A 149 -1.77 -16.96 9.49
C GLY A 149 -1.88 -18.38 8.94
N SER A 150 -0.76 -18.98 8.53
CA SER A 150 -0.76 -20.35 8.03
C SER A 150 -1.18 -21.35 9.11
N GLY A 151 -0.75 -21.18 10.35
CA GLY A 151 -1.16 -22.02 11.48
C GLY A 151 -2.68 -22.00 11.68
N PHE A 152 -3.32 -20.83 11.64
CA PHE A 152 -4.78 -20.74 11.71
C PHE A 152 -5.50 -21.34 10.50
N LEU A 153 -4.95 -21.17 9.29
CA LEU A 153 -5.51 -21.78 8.08
C LEU A 153 -5.41 -23.33 8.11
N MET A 154 -4.32 -23.87 8.65
CA MET A 154 -4.12 -25.34 8.79
C MET A 154 -5.11 -26.02 9.75
N LEU A 155 -5.73 -25.29 10.70
CA LEU A 155 -6.71 -25.86 11.62
C LEU A 155 -7.91 -26.50 10.89
N ARG A 156 -8.11 -26.24 9.60
CA ARG A 156 -9.14 -26.86 8.76
C ARG A 156 -8.63 -28.03 7.89
N GLY A 157 -7.43 -28.53 8.16
CA GLY A 157 -6.88 -29.68 7.42
C GLY A 157 -6.36 -29.34 6.02
N GLN A 158 -6.11 -28.07 5.73
CA GLN A 158 -5.53 -27.66 4.44
C GLN A 158 -4.02 -28.02 4.38
N SER A 159 -3.51 -28.20 3.17
CA SER A 159 -2.10 -28.53 2.95
C SER A 159 -1.17 -27.35 3.28
N VAL A 160 0.07 -27.65 3.67
CA VAL A 160 1.04 -26.68 4.21
C VAL A 160 1.37 -25.56 3.23
N PHE A 161 1.76 -25.89 2.00
CA PHE A 161 2.23 -24.88 1.04
C PHE A 161 1.15 -23.87 0.64
N PRO A 162 -0.09 -24.26 0.28
CA PRO A 162 -1.15 -23.32 -0.02
C PRO A 162 -1.51 -22.40 1.15
N THR A 163 -1.48 -22.89 2.41
CA THR A 163 -1.79 -22.05 3.58
C THR A 163 -0.67 -21.04 3.87
N VAL A 164 0.60 -21.44 3.74
CA VAL A 164 1.75 -20.54 3.87
C VAL A 164 1.71 -19.49 2.77
N PHE A 165 1.42 -19.89 1.53
CA PHE A 165 1.27 -18.97 0.41
C PHE A 165 0.17 -17.93 0.67
N SER A 166 -1.04 -18.39 1.04
CA SER A 166 -2.19 -17.51 1.27
C SER A 166 -1.95 -16.54 2.43
N ALA A 167 -1.32 -16.99 3.51
CA ALA A 167 -0.97 -16.12 4.65
C ALA A 167 0.06 -15.06 4.27
N ALA A 168 1.11 -15.44 3.52
CA ALA A 168 2.13 -14.52 3.02
C ALA A 168 1.55 -13.51 2.03
N ALA A 169 0.73 -13.98 1.09
CA ALA A 169 0.05 -13.15 0.11
C ALA A 169 -0.90 -12.15 0.80
N ALA A 170 -1.67 -12.60 1.80
CA ALA A 170 -2.57 -11.73 2.55
C ALA A 170 -1.80 -10.64 3.31
N PHE A 171 -0.75 -10.99 4.08
CA PHE A 171 0.07 -9.99 4.77
C PHE A 171 0.79 -9.06 3.79
N GLY A 172 1.25 -9.59 2.65
CA GLY A 172 1.84 -8.82 1.56
C GLY A 172 0.83 -7.93 0.81
N ASN A 173 -0.47 -8.08 1.06
CA ASN A 173 -1.52 -7.44 0.26
C ASN A 173 -1.35 -7.75 -1.23
N SER A 174 -1.06 -9.00 -1.53
CA SER A 174 -1.01 -9.54 -2.89
C SER A 174 -2.24 -10.40 -3.14
N GLY A 175 -3.00 -10.10 -4.19
CA GLY A 175 -4.13 -10.92 -4.61
C GLY A 175 -3.74 -12.28 -5.19
N ALA A 176 -2.44 -12.59 -5.24
CA ALA A 176 -1.96 -13.88 -5.74
C ALA A 176 -2.57 -15.04 -4.94
N ASN A 177 -3.23 -15.95 -5.63
CA ASN A 177 -3.96 -17.05 -5.03
C ASN A 177 -3.75 -18.36 -5.83
N ILE A 178 -3.36 -19.41 -5.10
CA ILE A 178 -3.17 -20.75 -5.66
C ILE A 178 -4.25 -21.76 -5.21
N GLN A 179 -5.19 -21.32 -4.37
CA GLN A 179 -6.29 -22.19 -3.90
C GLN A 179 -7.59 -21.99 -4.70
N GLY A 180 -7.68 -20.94 -5.50
CA GLY A 180 -8.90 -20.52 -6.19
C GLY A 180 -9.66 -19.41 -5.45
N PRO A 181 -10.79 -18.95 -6.01
CA PRO A 181 -11.53 -17.83 -5.44
C PRO A 181 -12.08 -18.19 -4.04
N TRP A 182 -11.95 -17.21 -3.11
CA TRP A 182 -12.50 -17.34 -1.77
C TRP A 182 -14.01 -17.09 -1.76
N GLY A 183 -14.73 -17.89 -1.00
CA GLY A 183 -16.15 -17.62 -0.73
C GLY A 183 -16.32 -16.42 0.19
N LEU A 184 -17.20 -15.47 -0.17
CA LEU A 184 -17.47 -14.28 0.64
C LEU A 184 -17.95 -14.58 2.07
N MET A 185 -18.50 -15.78 2.28
CA MET A 185 -18.97 -16.25 3.59
C MET A 185 -17.96 -17.16 4.30
N ASP A 186 -16.76 -17.35 3.74
CA ASP A 186 -15.75 -18.20 4.38
C ASP A 186 -15.21 -17.52 5.66
N PRO A 187 -15.34 -18.17 6.84
CA PRO A 187 -14.81 -17.62 8.06
C PRO A 187 -13.30 -17.38 8.04
N GLN A 188 -12.52 -18.19 7.31
CA GLN A 188 -11.06 -18.00 7.21
C GLN A 188 -10.70 -16.69 6.49
N LEU A 189 -11.49 -16.29 5.49
CA LEU A 189 -11.35 -15.00 4.87
C LEU A 189 -11.44 -13.88 5.91
N HIS A 190 -12.50 -13.86 6.72
CA HIS A 190 -12.78 -12.77 7.66
C HIS A 190 -11.91 -12.80 8.91
N ILE A 191 -11.55 -13.99 9.42
CA ILE A 191 -10.82 -14.13 10.68
C ILE A 191 -9.30 -14.13 10.48
N VAL A 192 -8.81 -14.53 9.30
CA VAL A 192 -7.37 -14.69 9.05
C VAL A 192 -6.88 -13.75 7.95
N LEU A 193 -7.39 -13.87 6.73
CA LEU A 193 -6.81 -13.19 5.57
C LEU A 193 -7.02 -11.67 5.62
N LEU A 194 -8.25 -11.20 5.87
CA LEU A 194 -8.54 -9.78 5.94
C LEU A 194 -7.82 -9.08 7.11
N PRO A 195 -7.73 -9.63 8.33
CA PRO A 195 -6.89 -9.07 9.39
C PRO A 195 -5.40 -9.02 9.05
N LEU A 196 -4.84 -10.08 8.41
CA LEU A 196 -3.44 -10.08 7.97
C LEU A 196 -3.19 -8.97 6.93
N ALA A 197 -4.09 -8.81 5.96
CA ALA A 197 -4.01 -7.77 4.97
C ALA A 197 -4.09 -6.37 5.59
N ALA A 198 -5.02 -6.18 6.54
CA ALA A 198 -5.13 -4.93 7.27
C ALA A 198 -3.83 -4.58 8.03
N LEU A 199 -3.22 -5.56 8.69
CA LEU A 199 -1.93 -5.38 9.38
C LEU A 199 -0.82 -5.01 8.40
N GLY A 200 -0.69 -5.72 7.29
CA GLY A 200 0.29 -5.39 6.24
C GLY A 200 0.09 -3.99 5.66
N ALA A 201 -1.17 -3.59 5.44
CA ALA A 201 -1.53 -2.26 4.92
C ALA A 201 -1.29 -1.11 5.91
N MET A 202 -1.22 -1.39 7.23
CA MET A 202 -0.99 -0.38 8.28
C MET A 202 0.42 0.22 8.27
N GLY A 203 1.36 -0.44 7.62
CA GLY A 203 2.74 0.04 7.50
C GLY A 203 3.65 -0.38 8.65
N MET A 204 4.91 -0.65 8.30
CA MET A 204 5.89 -1.17 9.25
C MET A 204 6.17 -0.23 10.44
N PRO A 205 6.25 1.11 10.31
CA PRO A 205 6.44 1.98 11.46
C PRO A 205 5.39 1.77 12.55
N LEU A 206 4.11 1.62 12.18
CA LEU A 206 3.05 1.35 13.14
C LEU A 206 3.16 -0.05 13.76
N LEU A 207 3.57 -1.05 12.98
CA LEU A 207 3.82 -2.40 13.51
C LEU A 207 5.00 -2.41 14.51
N MET A 208 6.03 -1.60 14.27
CA MET A 208 7.13 -1.39 15.22
C MET A 208 6.64 -0.71 16.52
N GLU A 209 5.74 0.27 16.42
CA GLU A 209 5.10 0.87 17.60
C GLU A 209 4.26 -0.15 18.37
N PHE A 210 3.49 -0.99 17.70
CA PHE A 210 2.73 -2.05 18.36
C PHE A 210 3.64 -3.04 19.08
N TRP A 211 4.74 -3.44 18.46
CA TRP A 211 5.74 -4.26 19.11
C TRP A 211 6.31 -3.58 20.36
N ALA A 212 6.70 -2.31 20.27
CA ALA A 212 7.22 -1.54 21.40
C ALA A 212 6.19 -1.38 22.54
N MET A 213 4.90 -1.27 22.21
CA MET A 213 3.82 -1.27 23.21
C MET A 213 3.67 -2.63 23.89
N LEU A 214 3.72 -3.74 23.14
CA LEU A 214 3.63 -5.09 23.69
C LEU A 214 4.78 -5.39 24.66
N VAL A 215 5.97 -4.87 24.37
CA VAL A 215 7.16 -5.00 25.25
C VAL A 215 7.15 -3.96 26.39
N GLY A 216 6.17 -3.05 26.42
CA GLY A 216 6.03 -2.05 27.48
C GLY A 216 7.01 -0.88 27.42
N THR A 217 7.68 -0.66 26.27
CA THR A 217 8.72 0.37 26.12
C THR A 217 8.21 1.71 25.62
N SER A 218 7.05 1.78 24.98
CA SER A 218 6.51 3.03 24.45
C SER A 218 4.99 3.07 24.42
N ARG A 219 4.45 4.27 24.17
CA ARG A 219 3.02 4.50 23.89
C ARG A 219 2.84 4.76 22.41
N LEU A 220 1.62 4.58 21.92
CA LEU A 220 1.26 4.89 20.53
C LEU A 220 1.51 6.37 20.22
N SER A 221 2.28 6.63 19.16
CA SER A 221 2.60 7.99 18.71
C SER A 221 1.36 8.69 18.12
N GLU A 222 1.47 10.00 17.88
CA GLU A 222 0.42 10.74 17.18
C GLU A 222 0.25 10.26 15.74
N TYR A 223 1.36 9.93 15.08
CA TYR A 223 1.35 9.30 13.76
C TYR A 223 0.56 7.98 13.77
N GLY A 224 0.87 7.08 14.69
CA GLY A 224 0.17 5.79 14.82
C GLY A 224 -1.33 5.97 15.08
N ARG A 225 -1.71 6.87 15.99
CA ARG A 225 -3.13 7.21 16.26
C ARG A 225 -3.83 7.77 15.02
N ARG A 226 -3.16 8.63 14.23
CA ARG A 226 -3.70 9.19 13.00
C ARG A 226 -3.92 8.11 11.94
N VAL A 227 -2.93 7.24 11.72
CA VAL A 227 -3.04 6.11 10.77
C VAL A 227 -4.19 5.18 11.15
N LEU A 228 -4.31 4.77 12.41
CA LEU A 228 -5.40 3.92 12.88
C LEU A 228 -6.77 4.57 12.67
N ARG A 229 -6.90 5.84 13.03
CA ARG A 229 -8.15 6.59 12.85
C ARG A 229 -8.55 6.67 11.38
N LEU A 230 -7.62 7.04 10.50
CA LEU A 230 -7.88 7.13 9.06
C LEU A 230 -8.21 5.76 8.46
N SER A 231 -7.53 4.70 8.88
CA SER A 231 -7.83 3.33 8.43
C SER A 231 -9.23 2.88 8.87
N ALA A 232 -9.61 3.16 10.11
CA ALA A 232 -10.96 2.85 10.62
C ALA A 232 -12.04 3.65 9.88
N ILE A 233 -11.85 4.96 9.69
CA ILE A 233 -12.79 5.81 8.95
C ILE A 233 -12.94 5.30 7.51
N ALA A 234 -11.85 5.00 6.82
CA ALA A 234 -11.90 4.53 5.45
C ALA A 234 -12.56 3.15 5.33
N TYR A 235 -12.32 2.24 6.30
CA TYR A 235 -13.02 0.96 6.36
C TYR A 235 -14.52 1.14 6.57
N LEU A 236 -14.93 1.94 7.56
CA LEU A 236 -16.34 2.16 7.87
C LEU A 236 -17.07 2.90 6.74
N ALA A 237 -16.43 3.88 6.11
CA ALA A 237 -16.98 4.57 4.95
C ALA A 237 -17.15 3.63 3.75
N GLY A 238 -16.15 2.78 3.48
CA GLY A 238 -16.24 1.76 2.43
C GLY A 238 -17.34 0.73 2.72
N LEU A 239 -17.41 0.21 3.95
CA LEU A 239 -18.46 -0.71 4.40
C LEU A 239 -19.85 -0.09 4.24
N ALA A 240 -20.07 1.10 4.79
CA ALA A 240 -21.37 1.77 4.72
C ALA A 240 -21.79 2.09 3.27
N GLY A 241 -20.87 2.61 2.46
CA GLY A 241 -21.13 2.89 1.05
C GLY A 241 -21.51 1.64 0.27
N LEU A 242 -20.78 0.53 0.45
CA LEU A 242 -21.08 -0.73 -0.21
C LEU A 242 -22.39 -1.34 0.28
N LEU A 243 -22.69 -1.28 1.58
CA LEU A 243 -23.98 -1.74 2.11
C LEU A 243 -25.14 -0.98 1.47
N ILE A 244 -25.05 0.35 1.35
CA ILE A 244 -26.10 1.17 0.74
C ILE A 244 -26.25 0.83 -0.74
N LEU A 245 -25.15 0.69 -1.47
CA LEU A 245 -25.16 0.53 -2.93
C LEU A 245 -25.46 -0.91 -3.37
N GLN A 246 -25.27 -1.90 -2.51
CA GLN A 246 -25.45 -3.33 -2.83
C GLN A 246 -26.63 -3.98 -2.09
N ALA A 247 -27.30 -3.26 -1.18
CA ALA A 247 -28.35 -3.82 -0.33
C ALA A 247 -29.49 -4.54 -1.10
N GLY A 248 -29.81 -4.05 -2.30
CA GLY A 248 -30.87 -4.65 -3.13
C GLY A 248 -30.43 -5.83 -4.00
N SER A 249 -29.14 -6.20 -4.03
CA SER A 249 -28.61 -7.28 -4.86
C SER A 249 -28.22 -8.53 -4.08
N MET A 250 -28.34 -8.51 -2.75
CA MET A 250 -27.97 -9.59 -1.85
C MET A 250 -29.18 -10.38 -1.35
N GLU A 251 -29.02 -11.68 -1.19
CA GLU A 251 -30.12 -12.56 -0.71
C GLU A 251 -30.41 -12.37 0.78
N SER A 252 -29.39 -11.99 1.58
CA SER A 252 -29.53 -11.81 3.03
C SER A 252 -28.71 -10.64 3.57
N ALA A 253 -29.14 -10.07 4.70
CA ALA A 253 -28.39 -9.04 5.41
C ALA A 253 -27.00 -9.52 5.87
N LYS A 254 -26.87 -10.82 6.19
CA LYS A 254 -25.60 -11.44 6.57
C LYS A 254 -24.62 -11.45 5.39
N GLU A 255 -25.09 -11.81 4.21
CA GLU A 255 -24.29 -11.80 2.99
C GLU A 255 -23.90 -10.38 2.60
N ALA A 256 -24.83 -9.43 2.66
CA ALA A 256 -24.55 -8.01 2.41
C ALA A 256 -23.47 -7.48 3.33
N MET A 257 -23.51 -7.81 4.63
CA MET A 257 -22.50 -7.39 5.60
C MET A 257 -21.14 -8.03 5.32
N ALA A 258 -21.10 -9.36 5.11
CA ALA A 258 -19.85 -10.08 4.84
C ALA A 258 -19.19 -9.60 3.56
N SER A 259 -19.95 -9.48 2.47
CA SER A 259 -19.48 -9.00 1.17
C SER A 259 -18.97 -7.56 1.25
N SER A 260 -19.74 -6.64 1.82
CA SER A 260 -19.35 -5.23 1.93
C SER A 260 -18.13 -5.04 2.84
N SER A 261 -18.02 -5.83 3.93
CA SER A 261 -16.85 -5.83 4.81
C SER A 261 -15.61 -6.32 4.08
N ALA A 262 -15.70 -7.46 3.38
CA ALA A 262 -14.60 -8.01 2.61
C ALA A 262 -14.14 -7.03 1.51
N LEU A 263 -15.07 -6.55 0.69
CA LEU A 263 -14.77 -5.63 -0.40
C LEU A 263 -14.24 -4.27 0.06
N SER A 264 -14.68 -3.77 1.22
CA SER A 264 -14.14 -2.52 1.78
C SER A 264 -12.67 -2.61 2.14
N LEU A 265 -12.18 -3.77 2.59
CA LEU A 265 -10.75 -4.01 2.86
C LEU A 265 -10.00 -4.40 1.59
N ASP A 266 -10.58 -5.33 0.83
CA ASP A 266 -9.97 -5.93 -0.35
C ASP A 266 -9.72 -4.91 -1.47
N SER A 267 -10.70 -4.07 -1.77
CA SER A 267 -10.59 -3.04 -2.80
C SER A 267 -9.46 -2.03 -2.57
N ARG A 268 -8.93 -1.95 -1.35
CA ARG A 268 -7.89 -0.99 -1.01
C ARG A 268 -6.48 -1.55 -1.10
N SER A 269 -6.31 -2.87 -1.23
CA SER A 269 -4.97 -3.43 -1.36
C SER A 269 -4.84 -4.94 -1.52
N LEU A 270 -5.83 -5.77 -1.18
CA LEU A 270 -5.62 -7.21 -1.10
C LEU A 270 -5.85 -7.93 -2.44
N GLY A 271 -6.83 -7.47 -3.23
CA GLY A 271 -7.11 -7.96 -4.58
C GLY A 271 -7.52 -9.42 -4.69
N LEU A 272 -8.08 -10.00 -3.63
CA LEU A 272 -8.56 -11.37 -3.68
C LEU A 272 -9.74 -11.49 -4.63
N MET A 273 -9.70 -12.47 -5.52
CA MET A 273 -10.83 -12.80 -6.35
C MET A 273 -11.88 -13.55 -5.53
N PHE A 274 -13.08 -12.98 -5.48
CA PHE A 274 -14.26 -13.60 -4.90
C PHE A 274 -15.16 -14.14 -6.00
N SER A 275 -15.89 -15.23 -5.74
CA SER A 275 -16.83 -15.77 -6.70
C SER A 275 -18.13 -16.15 -6.01
N PRO A 276 -19.28 -15.73 -6.54
CA PRO A 276 -19.49 -14.67 -7.50
C PRO A 276 -19.34 -13.27 -6.85
N LEU A 277 -18.91 -12.28 -7.65
CA LEU A 277 -18.91 -10.87 -7.19
C LEU A 277 -20.30 -10.27 -7.47
N PRO A 278 -21.05 -9.89 -6.46
CA PRO A 278 -22.35 -9.27 -6.64
C PRO A 278 -22.20 -7.78 -6.96
N TRP A 279 -21.75 -7.47 -8.19
CA TRP A 279 -21.57 -6.11 -8.60
C TRP A 279 -22.89 -5.46 -9.04
N THR A 280 -23.38 -4.48 -8.27
CA THR A 280 -24.24 -3.45 -8.86
C THR A 280 -23.35 -2.47 -9.64
N ARG A 281 -23.86 -1.84 -10.69
CA ARG A 281 -23.08 -0.81 -11.42
C ARG A 281 -22.59 0.30 -10.50
N ALA A 282 -23.42 0.75 -9.57
CA ALA A 282 -23.02 1.75 -8.58
C ALA A 282 -21.93 1.23 -7.62
N GLY A 283 -22.05 -0.01 -7.14
CA GLY A 283 -21.05 -0.67 -6.30
C GLY A 283 -19.70 -0.79 -7.02
N GLN A 284 -19.68 -1.14 -8.28
CA GLN A 284 -18.48 -1.22 -9.11
C GLN A 284 -17.73 0.13 -9.18
N TRP A 285 -18.44 1.22 -9.49
CA TRP A 285 -17.83 2.56 -9.53
C TRP A 285 -17.34 3.00 -8.16
N PHE A 286 -18.05 2.64 -7.09
CA PHE A 286 -17.62 2.95 -5.74
C PHE A 286 -16.35 2.15 -5.36
N VAL A 287 -16.27 0.87 -5.70
CA VAL A 287 -15.05 0.06 -5.52
C VAL A 287 -13.89 0.64 -6.32
N LEU A 288 -14.12 1.09 -7.57
CA LEU A 288 -13.08 1.77 -8.35
C LEU A 288 -12.52 2.99 -7.60
N VAL A 289 -13.38 3.79 -6.97
CA VAL A 289 -12.92 4.93 -6.15
C VAL A 289 -12.14 4.45 -4.93
N LEU A 290 -12.59 3.38 -4.26
CA LEU A 290 -11.87 2.81 -3.11
C LEU A 290 -10.46 2.30 -3.50
N MET A 291 -10.30 1.72 -4.70
CA MET A 291 -9.00 1.23 -5.19
C MET A 291 -7.95 2.33 -5.37
N LEU A 292 -8.38 3.58 -5.57
CA LEU A 292 -7.45 4.71 -5.65
C LEU A 292 -6.85 5.06 -4.29
N PHE A 293 -7.51 4.69 -3.17
CA PHE A 293 -7.07 4.98 -1.81
C PHE A 293 -6.58 3.71 -1.12
N GLY A 294 -5.27 3.55 -1.05
CA GLY A 294 -4.63 2.36 -0.49
C GLY A 294 -4.40 2.38 1.02
N GLY A 295 -3.33 1.71 1.45
CA GLY A 295 -2.93 1.59 2.86
C GLY A 295 -2.22 2.82 3.42
N ALA A 296 -1.65 2.63 4.62
CA ALA A 296 -0.78 3.63 5.26
C ALA A 296 0.60 3.72 4.59
N PRO A 297 1.35 4.79 4.82
CA PRO A 297 2.75 4.89 4.40
C PRO A 297 3.60 3.73 4.91
N ALA A 298 4.55 3.27 4.11
CA ALA A 298 5.39 2.11 4.38
C ALA A 298 4.62 0.80 4.62
N GLY A 299 3.35 0.72 4.19
CA GLY A 299 2.58 -0.51 4.13
C GLY A 299 2.75 -1.26 2.82
N THR A 300 2.33 -2.52 2.81
CA THR A 300 2.37 -3.39 1.63
C THR A 300 1.27 -3.05 0.62
N GLY A 301 0.16 -2.44 1.06
CA GLY A 301 -0.91 -1.99 0.18
C GLY A 301 -0.46 -0.93 -0.83
N GLY A 302 -1.02 -0.94 -2.03
CA GLY A 302 -0.76 0.02 -3.09
C GLY A 302 -1.60 1.30 -2.99
N GLY A 303 -1.81 1.98 -4.11
CA GLY A 303 -2.66 3.17 -4.20
C GLY A 303 -2.13 4.42 -3.52
N MET A 304 -2.95 5.47 -3.56
CA MET A 304 -2.69 6.72 -2.86
C MET A 304 -2.83 6.52 -1.36
N ARG A 305 -1.86 6.98 -0.58
CA ARG A 305 -1.81 6.71 0.87
C ARG A 305 -2.92 7.42 1.64
N LEU A 306 -3.44 6.75 2.67
CA LEU A 306 -4.49 7.31 3.55
C LEU A 306 -4.10 8.62 4.21
N THR A 307 -2.82 8.81 4.50
CA THR A 307 -2.32 10.08 5.03
C THR A 307 -2.49 11.23 4.06
N THR A 308 -2.31 11.01 2.74
CA THR A 308 -2.60 11.99 1.69
C THR A 308 -4.08 12.39 1.73
N LEU A 309 -4.99 11.40 1.77
CA LEU A 309 -6.42 11.67 1.91
C LEU A 309 -6.73 12.48 3.17
N GLY A 310 -6.09 12.13 4.30
CA GLY A 310 -6.23 12.88 5.55
C GLY A 310 -5.82 14.36 5.41
N ILE A 311 -4.69 14.63 4.74
CA ILE A 311 -4.21 16.00 4.47
C ILE A 311 -5.20 16.76 3.57
N LEU A 312 -5.69 16.11 2.51
CA LEU A 312 -6.68 16.72 1.62
C LEU A 312 -7.96 17.10 2.35
N LEU A 313 -8.50 16.19 3.18
CA LEU A 313 -9.73 16.44 3.94
C LEU A 313 -9.54 17.54 4.99
N ASP A 314 -8.45 17.49 5.77
CA ASP A 314 -8.14 18.49 6.79
C ASP A 314 -7.87 19.86 6.15
N GLY A 315 -7.11 19.90 5.05
CA GLY A 315 -6.79 21.10 4.31
C GLY A 315 -8.03 21.76 3.71
N THR A 316 -8.86 20.97 3.02
CA THR A 316 -10.14 21.46 2.45
C THR A 316 -11.06 21.98 3.55
N ARG A 317 -11.18 21.25 4.67
CA ARG A 317 -12.02 21.68 5.80
C ARG A 317 -11.54 22.99 6.41
N LYS A 318 -10.22 23.22 6.54
CA LYS A 318 -9.65 24.49 7.04
C LYS A 318 -9.93 25.64 6.06
N LEU A 319 -9.73 25.39 4.74
CA LEU A 319 -10.04 26.39 3.71
C LEU A 319 -11.52 26.83 3.75
N LEU A 320 -12.45 25.86 3.84
CA LEU A 320 -13.87 26.14 3.92
C LEU A 320 -14.27 26.93 5.18
N ARG A 321 -13.43 26.89 6.23
CA ARG A 321 -13.61 27.65 7.47
C ARG A 321 -12.86 28.99 7.48
N GLY A 322 -12.24 29.39 6.37
CA GLY A 322 -11.42 30.60 6.27
C GLY A 322 -10.13 30.54 7.07
N GLN A 323 -9.66 29.34 7.45
CA GLN A 323 -8.41 29.12 8.18
C GLN A 323 -7.25 28.83 7.20
N THR A 324 -6.02 29.12 7.62
CA THR A 324 -4.83 28.79 6.84
C THR A 324 -4.69 27.26 6.71
N PRO A 325 -4.60 26.73 5.46
CA PRO A 325 -4.41 25.30 5.25
C PRO A 325 -3.02 24.86 5.70
N PRO A 326 -2.82 23.58 6.00
CA PRO A 326 -1.50 23.03 6.29
C PRO A 326 -0.58 23.17 5.07
N GLY A 327 0.71 23.42 5.29
CA GLY A 327 1.71 23.59 4.21
C GLY A 327 1.82 22.40 3.26
N GLU A 328 1.48 21.20 3.73
CA GLU A 328 1.50 19.94 2.97
C GLU A 328 0.36 19.83 1.96
N LEU A 329 -0.70 20.65 2.06
CA LEU A 329 -1.87 20.56 1.17
C LEU A 329 -1.47 20.70 -0.31
N GLY A 330 -0.56 21.61 -0.63
CA GLY A 330 -0.07 21.81 -2.00
C GLY A 330 0.58 20.55 -2.58
N PHE A 331 1.40 19.87 -1.79
CA PHE A 331 2.04 18.60 -2.20
C PHE A 331 1.04 17.45 -2.29
N ALA A 332 0.09 17.37 -1.36
CA ALA A 332 -0.96 16.37 -1.41
C ALA A 332 -1.83 16.54 -2.67
N LEU A 333 -2.17 17.77 -3.05
CA LEU A 333 -2.90 18.07 -4.29
C LEU A 333 -2.08 17.72 -5.53
N TYR A 334 -0.79 18.12 -5.57
CA TYR A 334 0.10 17.79 -6.68
C TYR A 334 0.24 16.27 -6.86
N TRP A 335 0.51 15.54 -5.75
CA TRP A 335 0.62 14.09 -5.79
C TRP A 335 -0.67 13.42 -6.25
N THR A 336 -1.82 13.87 -5.72
CA THR A 336 -3.13 13.34 -6.11
C THR A 336 -3.40 13.57 -7.60
N GLY A 337 -3.13 14.78 -8.09
CA GLY A 337 -3.27 15.11 -9.52
C GLY A 337 -2.40 14.24 -10.41
N MET A 338 -1.13 14.03 -10.03
CA MET A 338 -0.20 13.17 -10.75
C MET A 338 -0.66 11.70 -10.74
N PHE A 339 -1.13 11.19 -9.59
CA PHE A 339 -1.62 9.82 -9.47
C PHE A 339 -2.88 9.59 -10.33
N LEU A 340 -3.83 10.51 -10.30
CA LEU A 340 -5.02 10.45 -11.14
C LEU A 340 -4.69 10.58 -12.63
N ALA A 341 -3.72 11.42 -12.99
CA ALA A 341 -3.24 11.54 -14.36
C ALA A 341 -2.61 10.24 -14.87
N MET A 342 -1.81 9.55 -14.03
CA MET A 342 -1.27 8.24 -14.37
C MET A 342 -2.37 7.19 -14.58
N ALA A 343 -3.39 7.16 -13.70
CA ALA A 343 -4.53 6.26 -13.83
C ALA A 343 -5.33 6.54 -15.12
N PHE A 344 -5.58 7.81 -15.41
CA PHE A 344 -6.28 8.23 -16.61
C PHE A 344 -5.49 7.91 -17.88
N LEU A 345 -4.18 8.16 -17.91
CA LEU A 345 -3.31 7.80 -19.03
C LEU A 345 -3.28 6.29 -19.25
N THR A 346 -3.17 5.50 -18.19
CA THR A 346 -3.25 4.02 -18.28
C THR A 346 -4.58 3.59 -18.89
N MET A 347 -5.69 4.19 -18.46
CA MET A 347 -7.02 3.92 -19.02
C MET A 347 -7.07 4.23 -20.52
N LEU A 348 -6.57 5.40 -20.96
CA LEU A 348 -6.55 5.78 -22.37
C LEU A 348 -5.69 4.83 -23.22
N MET A 349 -4.52 4.44 -22.72
CA MET A 349 -3.63 3.51 -23.41
C MET A 349 -4.28 2.12 -23.55
N LEU A 350 -4.95 1.63 -22.50
CA LEU A 350 -5.69 0.37 -22.54
C LEU A 350 -6.91 0.44 -23.47
N LEU A 351 -7.66 1.54 -23.48
CA LEU A 351 -8.78 1.74 -24.43
C LEU A 351 -8.30 1.73 -25.88
N ALA A 352 -7.13 2.32 -26.14
CA ALA A 352 -6.55 2.33 -27.48
C ALA A 352 -6.04 0.94 -27.91
N SER A 353 -5.51 0.14 -26.97
CA SER A 353 -4.95 -1.19 -27.27
C SER A 353 -5.99 -2.31 -27.24
N GLU A 354 -7.12 -2.14 -26.52
CA GLU A 354 -8.20 -3.11 -26.34
C GLU A 354 -9.57 -2.52 -26.70
N PRO A 355 -9.83 -2.14 -27.95
CA PRO A 355 -11.05 -1.42 -28.36
C PRO A 355 -12.33 -2.25 -28.20
N ARG A 356 -12.21 -3.55 -27.96
CA ARG A 356 -13.34 -4.47 -27.76
C ARG A 356 -13.81 -4.54 -26.30
N LEU A 357 -12.98 -4.12 -25.36
CA LEU A 357 -13.35 -4.14 -23.94
C LEU A 357 -14.27 -2.94 -23.62
N PRO A 358 -15.34 -3.15 -22.84
CA PRO A 358 -16.18 -2.06 -22.35
C PRO A 358 -15.38 -1.05 -21.54
N GLY A 359 -15.65 0.25 -21.73
CA GLY A 359 -14.88 1.33 -21.12
C GLY A 359 -14.90 1.32 -19.57
N ASP A 360 -15.98 0.87 -18.95
CA ASP A 360 -16.10 0.70 -17.51
C ASP A 360 -15.15 -0.39 -16.97
N ARG A 361 -15.02 -1.51 -17.69
CA ARG A 361 -14.06 -2.59 -17.36
C ARG A 361 -12.61 -2.13 -17.50
N VAL A 362 -12.31 -1.36 -18.56
CA VAL A 362 -10.97 -0.80 -18.76
C VAL A 362 -10.64 0.24 -17.70
N ALA A 363 -11.59 1.11 -17.31
CA ALA A 363 -11.40 2.06 -16.21
C ALA A 363 -11.13 1.34 -14.89
N PHE A 364 -11.88 0.27 -14.60
CA PHE A 364 -11.72 -0.56 -13.42
C PHE A 364 -10.34 -1.24 -13.39
N LEU A 365 -9.92 -1.83 -14.52
CA LEU A 365 -8.61 -2.46 -14.67
C LEU A 365 -7.46 -1.44 -14.50
N ALA A 366 -7.57 -0.27 -15.11
CA ALA A 366 -6.55 0.78 -14.97
C ALA A 366 -6.41 1.28 -13.53
N ALA A 367 -7.53 1.51 -12.83
CA ALA A 367 -7.53 1.90 -11.41
C ALA A 367 -6.91 0.80 -10.55
N SER A 368 -7.26 -0.47 -10.80
CA SER A 368 -6.72 -1.63 -10.10
C SER A 368 -5.22 -1.82 -10.35
N ALA A 369 -4.75 -1.64 -11.58
CA ALA A 369 -3.34 -1.77 -11.93
C ALA A 369 -2.48 -0.68 -11.28
N ILE A 370 -2.87 0.59 -11.40
CA ILE A 370 -2.12 1.70 -10.80
C ILE A 370 -2.24 1.73 -9.27
N GLY A 371 -3.37 1.24 -8.73
CA GLY A 371 -3.58 1.06 -7.30
C GLY A 371 -2.86 -0.15 -6.72
N ASN A 372 -2.26 -1.02 -7.55
CA ASN A 372 -1.73 -2.34 -7.14
C ASN A 372 -2.75 -3.14 -6.31
N VAL A 373 -4.00 -3.19 -6.75
CA VAL A 373 -5.08 -3.89 -6.05
C VAL A 373 -5.26 -5.31 -6.55
N GLY A 374 -5.29 -5.52 -7.88
CA GLY A 374 -5.43 -6.85 -8.50
C GLY A 374 -6.85 -7.29 -8.83
N LEU A 375 -7.86 -6.53 -8.42
CA LEU A 375 -9.25 -6.81 -8.79
C LEU A 375 -9.49 -6.54 -10.29
N SER A 376 -10.15 -7.46 -10.95
CA SER A 376 -10.63 -7.31 -12.32
C SER A 376 -11.99 -7.98 -12.48
N HIS A 377 -12.77 -7.59 -13.48
CA HIS A 377 -14.04 -8.24 -13.78
C HIS A 377 -13.85 -9.66 -14.28
N ASP A 378 -12.87 -9.84 -15.15
CA ASP A 378 -12.52 -11.10 -15.77
C ASP A 378 -11.03 -11.34 -15.55
N PRO A 379 -10.57 -12.61 -15.52
CA PRO A 379 -9.15 -12.91 -15.54
C PRO A 379 -8.46 -12.28 -16.76
N ILE A 380 -7.22 -11.85 -16.58
CA ILE A 380 -6.48 -11.11 -17.61
C ILE A 380 -6.16 -12.01 -18.80
N SER A 381 -6.88 -11.84 -19.89
CA SER A 381 -6.73 -12.58 -21.15
C SER A 381 -6.00 -11.77 -22.24
N MET A 382 -5.72 -10.50 -21.99
CA MET A 382 -4.97 -9.61 -22.90
C MET A 382 -3.61 -10.18 -23.28
N THR A 383 -3.04 -9.74 -24.40
CA THR A 383 -1.73 -10.16 -24.90
C THR A 383 -0.94 -8.97 -25.44
N GLY A 384 0.37 -9.13 -25.56
CA GLY A 384 1.24 -8.15 -26.20
C GLY A 384 1.22 -6.77 -25.52
N VAL A 385 0.94 -5.71 -26.28
CA VAL A 385 1.05 -4.31 -25.81
C VAL A 385 0.19 -4.03 -24.57
N SER A 386 -1.03 -4.57 -24.52
CA SER A 386 -1.96 -4.35 -23.40
C SER A 386 -1.41 -4.90 -22.09
N LEU A 387 -0.76 -6.08 -22.11
CA LEU A 387 -0.09 -6.63 -20.94
C LEU A 387 1.09 -5.75 -20.49
N HIS A 388 1.85 -5.19 -21.44
CA HIS A 388 2.95 -4.29 -21.11
C HIS A 388 2.44 -2.98 -20.50
N ILE A 389 1.34 -2.41 -21.00
CA ILE A 389 0.70 -1.23 -20.41
C ILE A 389 0.28 -1.50 -18.98
N ALA A 390 -0.42 -2.62 -18.72
CA ALA A 390 -0.83 -3.01 -17.38
C ALA A 390 0.38 -3.25 -16.46
N SER A 391 1.45 -3.88 -16.94
CA SER A 391 2.70 -4.10 -16.22
C SER A 391 3.38 -2.78 -15.82
N MET A 392 3.45 -1.82 -16.75
CA MET A 392 4.01 -0.49 -16.47
C MET A 392 3.15 0.29 -15.48
N ALA A 393 1.82 0.16 -15.55
CA ALA A 393 0.91 0.76 -14.57
C ALA A 393 1.16 0.19 -13.15
N MET A 394 1.30 -1.13 -13.02
CA MET A 394 1.62 -1.78 -11.72
C MET A 394 2.96 -1.29 -11.17
N LEU A 395 3.99 -1.19 -12.01
CA LEU A 395 5.31 -0.67 -11.61
C LEU A 395 5.21 0.81 -11.21
N ALA A 396 4.52 1.64 -12.00
CA ALA A 396 4.32 3.05 -11.68
C ALA A 396 3.56 3.22 -10.37
N GLY A 397 2.48 2.47 -10.16
CA GLY A 397 1.71 2.49 -8.91
C GLY A 397 2.54 2.14 -7.67
N ARG A 398 3.50 1.21 -7.80
CA ARG A 398 4.37 0.80 -6.69
C ARG A 398 5.54 1.75 -6.46
N LEU A 399 6.20 2.21 -7.52
CA LEU A 399 7.47 2.94 -7.41
C LEU A 399 7.29 4.47 -7.39
N ALA A 400 6.29 5.03 -8.07
CA ALA A 400 6.10 6.48 -8.13
C ALA A 400 5.86 7.12 -6.75
N PRO A 401 5.04 6.54 -5.82
CA PRO A 401 4.92 7.06 -4.46
C PRO A 401 6.26 7.12 -3.73
N MET A 402 7.08 6.07 -3.88
CA MET A 402 8.40 6.01 -3.24
C MET A 402 9.38 7.03 -3.85
N GLY A 403 9.36 7.19 -5.16
CA GLY A 403 10.16 8.21 -5.85
C GLY A 403 9.78 9.62 -5.44
N PHE A 404 8.48 9.89 -5.27
CA PHE A 404 7.98 11.17 -4.78
C PHE A 404 8.42 11.45 -3.33
N ALA A 405 8.35 10.42 -2.44
CA ALA A 405 8.84 10.54 -1.08
C ALA A 405 10.34 10.81 -1.00
N TRP A 406 11.11 10.09 -1.80
CA TRP A 406 12.55 10.30 -1.88
C TRP A 406 12.90 11.73 -2.35
N TRP A 407 12.19 12.21 -3.38
CA TRP A 407 12.36 13.59 -3.85
C TRP A 407 12.03 14.63 -2.76
N LEU A 408 10.94 14.43 -2.00
CA LEU A 408 10.57 15.28 -0.87
C LEU A 408 11.64 15.26 0.24
N ALA A 409 12.10 14.08 0.61
CA ALA A 409 13.12 13.90 1.65
C ALA A 409 14.45 14.61 1.30
N ARG A 410 14.82 14.65 0.01
CA ARG A 410 16.01 15.39 -0.46
C ARG A 410 15.86 16.92 -0.37
N LYS A 411 14.64 17.44 -0.50
CA LYS A 411 14.41 18.91 -0.40
C LYS A 411 14.52 19.49 1.01
N GLY A 412 14.68 18.64 2.04
CA GLY A 412 14.96 19.08 3.40
C GLY A 412 13.81 19.83 4.09
N GLY A 413 12.57 19.62 3.65
CA GLY A 413 11.38 20.17 4.30
C GLY A 413 11.05 19.42 5.58
N SER A 414 10.78 20.12 6.69
CA SER A 414 10.14 19.57 7.87
C SER A 414 8.66 19.32 7.55
N TRP A 415 8.31 18.08 7.23
CA TRP A 415 6.94 17.69 6.89
C TRP A 415 6.28 17.03 8.09
N GLU A 416 5.13 17.52 8.51
CA GLU A 416 4.39 16.96 9.66
C GLU A 416 3.82 15.56 9.39
N THR A 417 3.68 15.17 8.11
CA THR A 417 3.19 13.84 7.72
C THR A 417 3.74 13.41 6.37
N PRO A 418 4.23 12.16 6.21
CA PRO A 418 4.69 11.65 4.93
C PRO A 418 3.50 11.42 4.00
N ILE A 419 3.64 11.91 2.77
CA ILE A 419 2.67 11.72 1.69
C ILE A 419 2.78 10.31 1.07
N CYS A 420 3.78 9.53 1.46
CA CYS A 420 4.09 8.20 0.90
C CYS A 420 3.66 7.04 1.75
#